data_d69f62449162f521336fcc5854355307
#
_entry.id   d69f62449162f521336fcc5854355307
#
_cell.length_a   1.000
_cell.length_b   1.000
_cell.length_c   1.000
_cell.angle_alpha   90.00
_cell.angle_beta   90.00
_cell.angle_gamma   90.00
#
_symmetry.space_group_name_H-M   'P 1'
#
loop_
_entity.id
_entity.type
_entity.pdbx_description
1 polymer ?
#
loop_
_entity_poly.entity_id
_entity_poly.type
_entity_poly.pdbx_seq_one_letter_code
_entity_poly.pdbx_strand_id
1 'polypeptide(L)'
;MISGMQRHITFRDGQQVCPLGQGTYQMGRRRNEEIKALRRGVDLGLTLIDTAEMYGTEDLVGEAVRDCREQAFIVSKVLPSNASYEGTKRACERSLMRLGTDYIDLYLLH
;
A
#
# COMPACT_ATOMS: atom_id res chain seq x y z
N MET A 1 -0.22 -7.81 19.36
CA MET A 1 0.97 -7.10 18.91
C MET A 1 2.09 -8.10 18.63
N ILE A 2 2.85 -7.87 17.58
CA ILE A 2 3.95 -8.77 17.21
C ILE A 2 5.21 -8.24 17.90
N SER A 3 5.47 -8.72 19.11
CA SER A 3 6.50 -8.15 19.96
C SER A 3 7.92 -8.25 19.37
N GLY A 4 8.20 -9.32 18.61
CA GLY A 4 9.49 -9.47 17.93
C GLY A 4 9.69 -8.49 16.80
N MET A 5 8.67 -7.71 16.43
CA MET A 5 8.68 -6.77 15.32
C MET A 5 8.69 -5.32 15.76
N GLN A 6 9.12 -5.06 17.00
CA GLN A 6 9.29 -3.69 17.48
C GLN A 6 10.47 -2.99 16.82
N ARG A 7 11.26 -3.72 16.02
CA ARG A 7 12.30 -3.12 15.20
C ARG A 7 11.66 -2.37 14.04
N HIS A 8 12.15 -1.18 13.81
CA HIS A 8 11.68 -0.33 12.73
C HIS A 8 12.82 0.00 11.79
N ILE A 9 12.48 0.16 10.52
CA ILE A 9 13.34 0.81 9.55
C ILE A 9 12.95 2.27 9.53
N THR A 10 13.93 3.15 9.61
CA THR A 10 13.70 4.59 9.56
C THR A 10 14.02 5.09 8.17
N PHE A 11 13.05 5.68 7.50
CA PHE A 11 13.25 6.32 6.21
C PHE A 11 13.90 7.69 6.39
N ARG A 12 14.35 8.24 5.26
CA ARG A 12 15.08 9.51 5.24
C ARG A 12 14.27 10.65 5.86
N ASP A 13 12.96 10.63 5.73
CA ASP A 13 12.07 11.66 6.27
C ASP A 13 11.72 11.45 7.75
N GLY A 14 12.32 10.44 8.39
CA GLY A 14 12.08 10.14 9.80
C GLY A 14 10.95 9.15 10.06
N GLN A 15 10.20 8.75 9.06
CA GLN A 15 9.15 7.76 9.24
C GLN A 15 9.73 6.41 9.62
N GLN A 16 9.11 5.77 10.60
CA GLN A 16 9.50 4.43 11.04
C GLN A 16 8.46 3.42 10.60
N VAL A 17 8.92 2.33 10.00
CA VAL A 17 8.05 1.29 9.46
C VAL A 17 8.55 -0.06 9.92
N CYS A 18 7.63 -0.97 10.21
CA CYS A 18 7.97 -2.36 10.46
C CYS A 18 8.63 -2.95 9.20
N PRO A 19 9.76 -3.65 9.33
CA PRO A 19 10.46 -4.20 8.17
C PRO A 19 9.70 -5.31 7.44
N LEU A 20 8.72 -5.92 8.09
CA LEU A 20 7.82 -6.86 7.42
C LEU A 20 6.57 -6.12 6.97
N GLY A 21 6.14 -6.41 5.76
CA GLY A 21 4.95 -5.82 5.18
C GLY A 21 4.03 -6.87 4.59
N GLN A 22 2.94 -6.39 4.02
CA GLN A 22 1.92 -7.24 3.41
C GLN A 22 1.88 -6.99 1.91
N GLY A 23 2.12 -8.02 1.11
CA GLY A 23 2.02 -7.94 -0.35
C GLY A 23 0.62 -8.29 -0.81
N THR A 24 0.18 -7.69 -1.91
CA THR A 24 -1.16 -7.90 -2.44
C THR A 24 -1.18 -8.48 -3.86
N TYR A 25 -0.04 -8.85 -4.39
CA TYR A 25 0.03 -9.44 -5.72
C TYR A 25 -0.83 -10.70 -5.78
N GLN A 26 -1.65 -10.81 -6.81
CA GLN A 26 -2.58 -11.93 -7.04
C GLN A 26 -3.74 -12.03 -6.06
N MET A 27 -3.99 -11.02 -5.24
CA MET A 27 -5.22 -10.96 -4.46
C MET A 27 -6.41 -10.58 -5.35
N GLY A 28 -7.61 -10.82 -4.85
CA GLY A 28 -8.86 -10.47 -5.51
C GLY A 28 -9.84 -11.63 -5.64
N ARG A 29 -9.39 -12.85 -5.41
CA ARG A 29 -10.26 -14.03 -5.52
C ARG A 29 -11.18 -14.20 -4.32
N ARG A 30 -10.73 -13.77 -3.15
CA ARG A 30 -11.47 -13.85 -1.89
C ARG A 30 -11.47 -12.49 -1.22
N ARG A 31 -12.01 -11.53 -1.95
CA ARG A 31 -11.88 -10.12 -1.64
C ARG A 31 -12.20 -9.77 -0.17
N ASN A 32 -13.34 -10.22 0.33
CA ASN A 32 -13.76 -9.85 1.68
C ASN A 32 -12.81 -10.40 2.75
N GLU A 33 -12.36 -11.64 2.56
CA GLU A 33 -11.42 -12.26 3.48
C GLU A 33 -10.05 -11.58 3.42
N GLU A 34 -9.62 -11.21 2.22
CA GLU A 34 -8.34 -10.54 2.01
C GLU A 34 -8.33 -9.14 2.62
N ILE A 35 -9.42 -8.41 2.48
CA ILE A 35 -9.58 -7.10 3.11
C ILE A 35 -9.46 -7.22 4.63
N LYS A 36 -10.15 -8.19 5.22
CA LYS A 36 -10.06 -8.43 6.66
C LYS A 36 -8.66 -8.81 7.09
N ALA A 37 -7.98 -9.63 6.30
CA ALA A 37 -6.61 -10.04 6.60
C ALA A 37 -5.65 -8.86 6.58
N LEU A 38 -5.74 -8.00 5.56
CA LEU A 38 -4.90 -6.81 5.48
C LEU A 38 -5.15 -5.88 6.67
N ARG A 39 -6.43 -5.65 6.99
CA ARG A 39 -6.79 -4.80 8.13
C ARG A 39 -6.25 -5.39 9.44
N ARG A 40 -6.38 -6.69 9.60
CA ARG A 40 -5.86 -7.37 10.79
C ARG A 40 -4.34 -7.23 10.87
N GLY A 41 -3.65 -7.33 9.74
CA GLY A 41 -2.21 -7.12 9.68
C GLY A 41 -1.81 -5.74 10.17
N VAL A 42 -2.52 -4.70 9.72
CA VAL A 42 -2.28 -3.32 10.18
C VAL A 42 -2.49 -3.22 11.68
N ASP A 43 -3.56 -3.80 12.20
CA ASP A 43 -3.85 -3.79 13.63
C ASP A 43 -2.75 -4.48 14.46
N LEU A 44 -2.07 -5.44 13.86
CA LEU A 44 -0.97 -6.16 14.51
C LEU A 44 0.39 -5.51 14.32
N GLY A 45 0.46 -4.41 13.59
CA GLY A 45 1.71 -3.68 13.39
C GLY A 45 2.35 -3.86 12.03
N LEU A 46 1.77 -4.68 11.13
CA LEU A 46 2.24 -4.84 9.76
C LEU A 46 1.64 -3.73 8.90
N THR A 47 2.13 -2.54 9.08
CA THR A 47 1.52 -1.33 8.52
C THR A 47 1.92 -1.07 7.07
N LEU A 48 3.02 -1.65 6.60
CA LEU A 48 3.46 -1.49 5.22
C LEU A 48 2.65 -2.42 4.32
N ILE A 49 1.97 -1.85 3.33
CA ILE A 49 1.20 -2.63 2.36
C ILE A 49 1.73 -2.31 0.97
N ASP A 50 2.12 -3.36 0.25
CA ASP A 50 2.66 -3.25 -1.10
C ASP A 50 1.60 -3.58 -2.13
N THR A 51 1.39 -2.68 -3.06
CA THR A 51 0.50 -2.85 -4.19
C THR A 51 1.13 -2.22 -5.44
N ALA A 52 0.41 -2.20 -6.54
CA ALA A 52 0.86 -1.61 -7.81
C ALA A 52 -0.34 -1.43 -8.73
N GLU A 53 -0.24 -0.49 -9.67
CA GLU A 53 -1.31 -0.34 -10.66
C GLU A 53 -1.52 -1.63 -11.48
N MET A 54 -0.44 -2.38 -11.72
CA MET A 54 -0.52 -3.62 -12.49
C MET A 54 -1.29 -4.72 -11.76
N TYR A 55 -1.28 -4.72 -10.43
CA TYR A 55 -1.87 -5.82 -9.65
C TYR A 55 -3.40 -5.84 -9.70
N GLY A 56 -4.04 -4.72 -9.95
CA GLY A 56 -5.49 -4.62 -9.87
C GLY A 56 -6.03 -4.73 -8.44
N THR A 57 -5.20 -4.46 -7.45
CA THR A 57 -5.55 -4.63 -6.03
C THR A 57 -5.58 -3.32 -5.25
N GLU A 58 -5.36 -2.19 -5.90
CA GLU A 58 -5.32 -0.90 -5.21
C GLU A 58 -6.66 -0.56 -4.55
N ASP A 59 -7.77 -0.87 -5.20
CA ASP A 59 -9.10 -0.64 -4.63
C ASP A 59 -9.35 -1.51 -3.39
N LEU A 60 -8.88 -2.74 -3.42
CA LEU A 60 -8.96 -3.66 -2.29
C LEU A 60 -8.14 -3.13 -1.10
N VAL A 61 -6.94 -2.66 -1.36
CA VAL A 61 -6.09 -2.04 -0.33
C VAL A 61 -6.78 -0.80 0.24
N GLY A 62 -7.32 0.06 -0.62
CA GLY A 62 -8.01 1.26 -0.19
C GLY A 62 -9.18 0.95 0.74
N GLU A 63 -9.93 -0.09 0.44
CA GLU A 63 -11.04 -0.52 1.29
C GLU A 63 -10.54 -1.05 2.63
N ALA A 64 -9.45 -1.82 2.61
CA ALA A 64 -8.88 -2.39 3.83
C ALA A 64 -8.41 -1.32 4.82
N VAL A 65 -7.91 -0.19 4.34
CA VAL A 65 -7.32 0.85 5.20
C VAL A 65 -8.20 2.10 5.30
N ARG A 66 -9.44 2.05 4.83
CA ARG A 66 -10.33 3.22 4.79
C ARG A 66 -10.39 3.95 6.12
N ASP A 67 -10.49 3.22 7.22
CA ASP A 67 -10.65 3.79 8.55
C ASP A 67 -9.33 3.96 9.29
N CYS A 68 -8.21 3.57 8.70
CA CYS A 68 -6.91 3.61 9.37
C CYS A 68 -5.79 4.04 8.41
N ARG A 69 -6.11 4.90 7.44
CA ARG A 69 -5.14 5.31 6.41
C ARG A 69 -3.84 5.86 7.01
N GLU A 70 -3.93 6.65 8.07
CA GLU A 70 -2.77 7.27 8.70
C GLU A 70 -1.83 6.23 9.32
N GLN A 71 -2.34 5.07 9.69
CA GLN A 71 -1.52 4.00 10.26
C GLN A 71 -0.84 3.17 9.17
N ALA A 72 -1.36 3.17 7.96
CA ALA A 72 -0.84 2.36 6.87
C ALA A 72 0.25 3.12 6.11
N PHE A 73 1.28 2.38 5.71
CA PHE A 73 2.33 2.88 4.81
C PHE A 73 2.13 2.17 3.48
N ILE A 74 1.58 2.88 2.50
CA ILE A 74 1.23 2.29 1.21
C ILE A 74 2.35 2.52 0.21
N VAL A 75 2.79 1.42 -0.40
CA VAL A 75 3.71 1.44 -1.54
C VAL A 75 2.90 1.07 -2.77
N SER A 76 2.96 1.90 -3.81
CA SER A 76 2.41 1.53 -5.10
C SER A 76 3.43 1.83 -6.20
N LYS A 77 3.12 1.44 -7.45
CA LYS A 77 4.11 1.48 -8.51
C LYS A 77 3.45 1.85 -9.83
N VAL A 78 4.17 2.65 -10.62
CA VAL A 78 3.75 2.99 -11.98
C VAL A 78 4.34 1.98 -12.96
N LEU A 79 3.53 1.52 -13.91
CA LEU A 79 4.01 0.65 -15.00
C LEU A 79 5.02 1.40 -15.87
N PRO A 80 6.08 0.73 -16.36
CA PRO A 80 7.03 1.36 -17.26
C PRO A 80 6.38 2.00 -18.48
N SER A 81 5.32 1.39 -19.03
CA SER A 81 4.60 1.92 -20.17
C SER A 81 3.88 3.25 -19.87
N ASN A 82 3.65 3.57 -18.60
CA ASN A 82 3.02 4.81 -18.17
C ASN A 82 4.01 5.81 -17.56
N ALA A 83 5.31 5.52 -17.60
CA ALA A 83 6.31 6.22 -16.79
C ALA A 83 6.94 7.44 -17.50
N SER A 84 6.24 8.06 -18.44
CA SER A 84 6.62 9.38 -18.93
C SER A 84 6.31 10.43 -17.85
N TYR A 85 6.80 11.65 -18.03
CA TYR A 85 6.51 12.73 -17.07
C TYR A 85 5.01 12.90 -16.83
N GLU A 86 4.24 13.10 -17.91
CA GLU A 86 2.79 13.26 -17.77
C GLU A 86 2.08 11.94 -17.45
N GLY A 87 2.58 10.83 -18.00
CA GLY A 87 2.01 9.52 -17.74
C GLY A 87 2.10 9.12 -16.27
N THR A 88 3.22 9.42 -15.62
CA THR A 88 3.42 9.12 -14.20
C THR A 88 2.41 9.89 -13.34
N LYS A 89 2.20 11.18 -13.66
CA LYS A 89 1.23 11.98 -12.93
C LYS A 89 -0.19 11.40 -13.06
N ARG A 90 -0.59 11.08 -14.29
CA ARG A 90 -1.93 10.51 -14.53
C ARG A 90 -2.10 9.14 -13.88
N ALA A 91 -1.06 8.31 -13.94
CA ALA A 91 -1.09 7.00 -13.29
C ALA A 91 -1.21 7.15 -11.78
N CYS A 92 -0.46 8.08 -11.20
CA CYS A 92 -0.54 8.35 -9.77
C CYS A 92 -1.94 8.80 -9.36
N GLU A 93 -2.54 9.70 -10.12
CA GLU A 93 -3.90 10.17 -9.85
C GLU A 93 -4.90 9.02 -9.90
N ARG A 94 -4.78 8.13 -10.88
CA ARG A 94 -5.66 6.96 -10.96
C ARG A 94 -5.47 6.03 -9.77
N SER A 95 -4.22 5.82 -9.35
CA SER A 95 -3.93 5.00 -8.16
C SER A 95 -4.53 5.61 -6.91
N LEU A 96 -4.41 6.92 -6.74
CA LEU A 96 -5.03 7.62 -5.61
C LEU A 96 -6.55 7.43 -5.58
N MET A 97 -7.18 7.50 -6.73
CA MET A 97 -8.62 7.27 -6.83
C MET A 97 -9.00 5.85 -6.42
N ARG A 98 -8.28 4.85 -6.92
CA ARG A 98 -8.55 3.46 -6.55
C ARG A 98 -8.29 3.19 -5.08
N LEU A 99 -7.22 3.77 -4.53
CA LEU A 99 -6.88 3.64 -3.12
C LEU A 99 -7.83 4.45 -2.21
N GLY A 100 -8.54 5.41 -2.77
CA GLY A 100 -9.45 6.25 -1.99
C GLY A 100 -8.73 7.15 -1.00
N THR A 101 -7.55 7.62 -1.34
CA THR A 101 -6.71 8.45 -0.49
C THR A 101 -6.11 9.59 -1.31
N ASP A 102 -5.62 10.60 -0.64
CA ASP A 102 -5.00 11.75 -1.32
C ASP A 102 -3.47 11.70 -1.29
N TYR A 103 -2.89 10.62 -0.78
CA TYR A 103 -1.44 10.44 -0.79
C TYR A 103 -1.03 8.98 -0.82
N ILE A 104 0.13 8.70 -1.41
CA ILE A 104 0.82 7.42 -1.39
C ILE A 104 2.14 7.65 -0.68
N ASP A 105 2.51 6.77 0.25
CA ASP A 105 3.70 6.96 1.07
C ASP A 105 4.99 6.75 0.27
N LEU A 106 5.01 5.77 -0.63
CA LEU A 106 6.15 5.51 -1.50
C LEU A 106 5.66 5.05 -2.87
N TYR A 107 6.06 5.78 -3.90
CA TYR A 107 5.63 5.50 -5.27
C TYR A 107 6.86 5.16 -6.10
N LEU A 108 6.86 3.98 -6.69
CA LEU A 108 8.03 3.41 -7.35
C LEU A 108 7.79 3.18 -8.85
N LEU A 109 8.87 3.12 -9.60
CA LEU A 109 8.84 2.58 -10.95
C LEU A 109 8.87 1.06 -10.84
N HIS A 110 7.88 0.43 -11.46
CA HIS A 110 7.74 -1.02 -11.43
C HIS A 110 8.84 -1.72 -12.23
#